data_46a69271d9171bb512b755e59115871e
#
_entry.id   46a69271d9171bb512b755e59115871e
#
_cell.length_a   1.000
_cell.length_b   1.000
_cell.length_c   1.000
_cell.angle_alpha   90.00
_cell.angle_beta   90.00
_cell.angle_gamma   90.00
#
_symmetry.space_group_name_H-M   'P 1'
#
loop_
_entity.id
_entity.type
_entity.pdbx_description
1 polymer ?
#
loop_
_entity_poly.entity_id
_entity_poly.type
_entity_poly.pdbx_seq_one_letter_code
_entity_poly.pdbx_strand_id
1 'polypeptide(L)'
;MKYDWNPDKNNWLKKNRNISFEQIIFHLSQGDIWMIADHPNQEKFPNQRIYFVVVENYIYMVPHIIKKDFIFLKTIIPSRKATKAFLKEKEGKPWNLIEKKKKF
;
A
#
# COMPACT_ATOMS: atom_id res chain seq x y z
N MET A 1 -13.55 0.40 -9.99
CA MET A 1 -12.31 0.48 -10.78
C MET A 1 -11.63 -0.87 -10.77
N LYS A 2 -11.18 -1.31 -11.91
CA LYS A 2 -10.49 -2.59 -12.01
C LYS A 2 -9.01 -2.44 -11.70
N TYR A 3 -8.42 -3.51 -11.20
CA TYR A 3 -6.98 -3.58 -10.99
C TYR A 3 -6.38 -4.59 -11.97
N ASP A 4 -5.15 -4.33 -12.38
CA ASP A 4 -4.44 -5.22 -13.27
C ASP A 4 -2.98 -5.27 -12.85
N TRP A 5 -2.28 -6.31 -13.25
CA TRP A 5 -0.86 -6.51 -12.92
C TRP A 5 -0.26 -7.53 -13.86
N ASN A 6 1.06 -7.64 -13.80
CA ASN A 6 1.78 -8.64 -14.57
C ASN A 6 1.73 -9.99 -13.84
N PRO A 7 1.18 -11.05 -14.46
CA PRO A 7 1.07 -12.35 -13.79
C PRO A 7 2.42 -12.95 -13.38
N ASP A 8 3.46 -12.73 -14.19
CA ASP A 8 4.79 -13.23 -13.84
C ASP A 8 5.34 -12.54 -12.61
N LYS A 9 5.09 -11.24 -12.48
CA LYS A 9 5.50 -10.49 -11.32
C LYS A 9 4.76 -10.99 -10.08
N ASN A 10 3.47 -11.27 -10.22
CA ASN A 10 2.68 -11.80 -9.12
C ASN A 10 3.23 -13.15 -8.63
N ASN A 11 3.57 -14.02 -9.56
CA ASN A 11 4.15 -15.32 -9.21
C ASN A 11 5.50 -15.14 -8.49
N TRP A 12 6.31 -14.20 -8.97
CA TRP A 12 7.58 -13.90 -8.34
C TRP A 12 7.39 -13.40 -6.90
N LEU A 13 6.41 -12.51 -6.69
CA LEU A 13 6.11 -11.96 -5.37
C LEU A 13 5.66 -13.04 -4.41
N LYS A 14 4.79 -13.95 -4.87
CA LYS A 14 4.33 -15.06 -4.03
C LYS A 14 5.50 -15.92 -3.58
N LYS A 15 6.40 -16.20 -4.51
CA LYS A 15 7.53 -17.09 -4.23
C LYS A 15 8.59 -16.42 -3.36
N ASN A 16 8.88 -15.15 -3.62
CA ASN A 16 10.04 -14.50 -3.02
C ASN A 16 9.69 -13.57 -1.85
N ARG A 17 8.46 -13.09 -1.76
CA ARG A 17 8.04 -12.15 -0.72
C ARG A 17 6.81 -12.61 0.06
N ASN A 18 6.28 -13.74 -0.32
CA ASN A 18 5.09 -14.31 0.35
C ASN A 18 3.92 -13.33 0.40
N ILE A 19 3.73 -12.60 -0.69
CA ILE A 19 2.65 -11.61 -0.82
C ILE A 19 2.18 -11.65 -2.27
N SER A 20 0.91 -11.34 -2.50
CA SER A 20 0.34 -11.34 -3.84
C SER A 20 -0.46 -10.09 -4.09
N PHE A 21 -0.68 -9.76 -5.37
CA PHE A 21 -1.54 -8.64 -5.72
C PHE A 21 -2.98 -8.89 -5.27
N GLU A 22 -3.41 -10.15 -5.28
CA GLU A 22 -4.77 -10.48 -4.80
C GLU A 22 -4.94 -10.10 -3.33
N GLN A 23 -3.92 -10.35 -2.51
CA GLN A 23 -3.95 -9.96 -1.10
C GLN A 23 -4.01 -8.44 -0.95
N ILE A 24 -3.24 -7.74 -1.76
CA ILE A 24 -3.24 -6.27 -1.73
C ILE A 24 -4.63 -5.75 -2.08
N ILE A 25 -5.26 -6.29 -3.11
CA ILE A 25 -6.59 -5.86 -3.52
C ILE A 25 -7.60 -6.11 -2.41
N PHE A 26 -7.49 -7.24 -1.74
CA PHE A 26 -8.36 -7.54 -0.59
C PHE A 26 -8.22 -6.44 0.47
N HIS A 27 -7.00 -6.09 0.83
CA HIS A 27 -6.75 -5.06 1.85
C HIS A 27 -7.21 -3.68 1.39
N LEU A 28 -7.03 -3.37 0.12
CA LEU A 28 -7.53 -2.10 -0.42
C LEU A 28 -9.05 -2.03 -0.29
N SER A 29 -9.73 -3.15 -0.53
CA SER A 29 -11.19 -3.19 -0.42
C SER A 29 -11.66 -3.03 1.02
N GLN A 30 -10.82 -3.34 2.00
CA GLN A 30 -11.13 -3.17 3.41
C GLN A 30 -10.76 -1.78 3.93
N GLY A 31 -10.16 -0.96 3.07
CA GLY A 31 -9.72 0.37 3.51
C GLY A 31 -8.43 0.36 4.30
N ASP A 32 -7.64 -0.69 4.18
CA ASP A 32 -6.40 -0.83 4.93
C ASP A 32 -5.26 -0.04 4.28
N ILE A 33 -5.47 1.25 4.12
CA ILE A 33 -4.50 2.16 3.52
C ILE A 33 -4.07 3.17 4.57
N TRP A 34 -2.76 3.24 4.80
CA TRP A 34 -2.22 4.23 5.72
C TRP A 34 -2.09 5.59 5.05
N MET A 35 -1.58 5.60 3.80
CA MET A 35 -1.50 6.84 3.02
C MET A 35 -1.35 6.51 1.54
N ILE A 36 -1.52 7.52 0.72
CA ILE A 36 -1.28 7.45 -0.73
C ILE A 36 -0.38 8.65 -1.05
N ALA A 37 0.69 8.40 -1.77
CA ALA A 37 1.65 9.45 -2.11
C ALA A 37 2.05 9.37 -3.57
N ASP A 38 2.56 10.48 -4.10
CA ASP A 38 3.16 10.48 -5.41
C ASP A 38 4.53 9.80 -5.33
N HIS A 39 4.95 9.16 -6.41
CA HIS A 39 6.29 8.59 -6.45
C HIS A 39 7.31 9.72 -6.29
N PRO A 40 8.32 9.56 -5.41
CA PRO A 40 9.28 10.64 -5.15
C PRO A 40 10.09 11.07 -6.37
N ASN A 41 10.25 10.18 -7.35
CA ASN A 41 10.99 10.52 -8.58
C ASN A 41 10.02 10.59 -9.76
N GLN A 42 9.33 11.72 -9.89
CA GLN A 42 8.35 11.90 -10.97
C GLN A 42 9.01 12.03 -12.34
N GLU A 43 10.27 12.43 -12.39
CA GLU A 43 10.99 12.50 -13.66
C GLU A 43 11.14 11.13 -14.29
N LYS A 44 11.58 10.17 -13.49
CA LYS A 44 11.81 8.80 -13.96
C LYS A 44 10.51 8.00 -14.00
N PHE A 45 9.60 8.27 -13.06
CA PHE A 45 8.36 7.52 -12.94
C PHE A 45 7.16 8.46 -12.96
N PRO A 46 6.91 9.09 -14.13
CA PRO A 46 5.82 10.06 -14.23
C PRO A 46 4.47 9.38 -14.00
N ASN A 47 3.60 10.08 -13.29
CA ASN A 47 2.23 9.63 -13.02
C ASN A 47 2.14 8.37 -12.16
N GLN A 48 3.23 7.95 -11.52
CA GLN A 48 3.16 6.84 -10.57
C GLN A 48 2.84 7.36 -9.18
N ARG A 49 1.97 6.64 -8.52
CA ARG A 49 1.61 6.91 -7.13
C ARG A 49 1.89 5.64 -6.32
N ILE A 50 1.86 5.76 -5.02
CA ILE A 50 2.17 4.64 -4.14
C ILE A 50 1.08 4.51 -3.09
N TYR A 51 0.46 3.33 -3.01
CA TYR A 51 -0.38 2.99 -1.87
C TYR A 51 0.52 2.47 -0.76
N PHE A 52 0.28 2.91 0.46
CA PHE A 52 0.93 2.34 1.63
C PHE A 52 -0.12 1.48 2.32
N VAL A 53 -0.04 0.18 2.09
CA VAL A 53 -1.07 -0.77 2.49
C VAL A 53 -0.68 -1.47 3.78
N VAL A 54 -1.63 -1.54 4.71
CA VAL A 54 -1.40 -2.19 6.00
C VAL A 54 -1.83 -3.65 5.91
N VAL A 55 -0.88 -4.56 6.09
CA VAL A 55 -1.14 -5.99 6.08
C VAL A 55 -0.55 -6.56 7.36
N GLU A 56 -1.42 -6.97 8.31
CA GLU A 56 -0.98 -7.54 9.59
C GLU A 56 0.04 -6.64 10.30
N ASN A 57 -0.30 -5.36 10.40
CA ASN A 57 0.53 -4.34 11.06
C ASN A 57 1.87 -4.07 10.38
N TYR A 58 2.01 -4.47 9.14
CA TYR A 58 3.20 -4.19 8.35
C TYR A 58 2.81 -3.39 7.12
N ILE A 59 3.65 -2.43 6.71
CA ILE A 59 3.36 -1.57 5.57
C ILE A 59 4.03 -2.09 4.32
N TYR A 60 3.23 -2.26 3.27
CA TYR A 60 3.72 -2.61 1.94
C TYR A 60 3.45 -1.43 1.01
N MET A 61 4.49 -1.02 0.29
CA MET A 61 4.37 0.04 -0.70
C MET A 61 3.99 -0.59 -2.03
N VAL A 62 2.94 -0.06 -2.66
CA VAL A 62 2.44 -0.60 -3.92
C VAL A 62 2.41 0.51 -4.96
N PRO A 63 3.52 0.67 -5.70
CA PRO A 63 3.54 1.63 -6.81
C PRO A 63 2.53 1.23 -7.87
N HIS A 64 1.82 2.21 -8.39
CA HIS A 64 0.77 1.95 -9.36
C HIS A 64 0.60 3.13 -10.30
N ILE A 65 -0.06 2.88 -11.43
CA ILE A 65 -0.39 3.90 -12.41
C ILE A 65 -1.89 3.86 -12.63
N ILE A 66 -2.53 5.02 -12.56
CA ILE A 66 -3.96 5.11 -12.81
C ILE A 66 -4.16 5.28 -14.31
N LYS A 67 -4.84 4.32 -14.91
CA LYS A 67 -5.19 4.35 -16.33
C LYS A 67 -6.66 4.74 -16.45
N LYS A 68 -7.12 4.90 -17.68
CA LYS A 68 -8.50 5.33 -17.92
C LYS A 68 -9.52 4.39 -17.30
N ASP A 69 -9.35 3.09 -17.51
CA ASP A 69 -10.34 2.10 -17.09
C ASP A 69 -9.86 1.18 -15.99
N PHE A 70 -8.61 1.31 -15.55
CA PHE A 70 -8.07 0.41 -14.54
C PHE A 70 -6.86 1.04 -13.85
N ILE A 71 -6.46 0.41 -12.76
CA ILE A 71 -5.24 0.80 -12.04
C ILE A 71 -4.25 -0.34 -12.21
N PHE A 72 -3.07 -0.02 -12.73
CA PHE A 72 -2.03 -1.03 -12.93
C PHE A 72 -1.09 -1.05 -11.74
N LEU A 73 -1.07 -2.17 -11.01
CA LEU A 73 -0.21 -2.35 -9.86
C LEU A 73 1.15 -2.85 -10.33
N LYS A 74 2.20 -2.09 -10.04
CA LYS A 74 3.53 -2.38 -10.58
C LYS A 74 4.27 -3.45 -9.80
N THR A 75 4.29 -3.33 -8.49
CA THR A 75 5.01 -4.27 -7.63
C THR A 75 4.54 -4.08 -6.19
N ILE A 76 5.07 -4.89 -5.28
CA ILE A 76 4.78 -4.79 -3.85
C ILE A 76 6.11 -4.82 -3.11
N ILE A 77 6.40 -3.77 -2.35
CA ILE A 77 7.67 -3.62 -1.67
C ILE A 77 7.43 -3.50 -0.16
N PRO A 78 7.92 -4.45 0.65
CA PRO A 78 7.78 -4.28 2.11
C PRO A 78 8.64 -3.10 2.56
N SER A 79 8.11 -2.29 3.46
CA SER A 79 8.82 -1.11 3.94
C SER A 79 8.96 -1.12 5.45
N ARG A 80 10.16 -1.42 5.92
CA ARG A 80 10.44 -1.37 7.35
C ARG A 80 10.33 0.06 7.88
N LYS A 81 10.83 1.01 7.11
CA LYS A 81 10.80 2.41 7.52
C LYS A 81 9.36 2.91 7.68
N ALA A 82 8.51 2.63 6.70
CA ALA A 82 7.13 3.06 6.77
C ALA A 82 6.39 2.33 7.89
N THR A 83 6.70 1.05 8.11
CA THR A 83 6.09 0.28 9.19
C THR A 83 6.43 0.89 10.54
N LYS A 84 7.69 1.29 10.75
CA LYS A 84 8.10 1.92 12.01
C LYS A 84 7.34 3.21 12.23
N ALA A 85 7.22 4.04 11.19
CA ALA A 85 6.49 5.29 11.30
C ALA A 85 5.02 5.06 11.61
N PHE A 86 4.42 4.08 10.96
CA PHE A 86 3.02 3.72 11.17
C PHE A 86 2.78 3.27 12.62
N LEU A 87 3.60 2.36 13.10
CA LEU A 87 3.45 1.83 14.45
C LEU A 87 3.70 2.90 15.52
N LYS A 88 4.68 3.76 15.27
CA LYS A 88 4.98 4.85 16.18
C LYS A 88 3.81 5.83 16.27
N GLU A 89 3.19 6.11 15.13
CA GLU A 89 2.04 6.98 15.10
C GLU A 89 0.88 6.39 15.92
N LYS A 90 0.66 5.09 15.79
CA LYS A 90 -0.37 4.42 16.56
C LYS A 90 -0.11 4.51 18.06
N GLU A 91 1.13 4.25 18.47
CA GLU A 91 1.51 4.28 19.87
C GLU A 91 1.49 5.68 20.46
N GLY A 92 1.86 6.65 19.64
CA GLY A 92 1.96 8.02 20.11
C GLY A 92 0.65 8.72 20.32
N LYS A 93 -0.46 8.04 20.10
CA LYS A 93 -1.78 8.64 20.21
C LYS A 93 -2.68 7.84 21.14
N PRO A 94 -2.38 7.88 22.45
CA PRO A 94 -3.16 7.10 23.42
C PRO A 94 -4.65 7.45 23.39
N TRP A 95 -4.97 8.69 23.07
CA TRP A 95 -6.36 9.11 23.00
C TRP A 95 -7.07 8.52 21.78
N ASN A 96 -6.37 7.88 20.89
CA ASN A 96 -7.01 7.17 19.80
C ASN A 96 -7.96 6.11 20.31
N LEU A 97 -7.68 5.58 21.48
CA LEU A 97 -8.55 4.60 22.08
C LEU A 97 -9.89 5.20 22.42
N ILE A 98 -9.94 6.51 22.50
CA ILE A 98 -11.14 7.21 22.90
C ILE A 98 -11.85 7.83 21.72
N GLU A 99 -11.14 8.53 20.91
CA GLU A 99 -11.75 9.32 19.88
C GLU A 99 -11.58 8.79 18.50
N LYS A 100 -11.12 7.77 18.37
CA LYS A 100 -10.93 7.30 17.09
C LYS A 100 -12.10 7.12 16.27
N LYS A 101 -12.31 7.67 16.79
CA LYS A 101 -12.97 7.92 16.42
C LYS A 101 -13.20 9.01 15.93
N LYS A 102 -12.98 9.66 15.95
CA LYS A 102 -12.96 10.65 15.65
C LYS A 102 -12.31 11.28 14.87
N LYS A 103 -11.90 10.77 14.81
CA LYS A 103 -11.29 11.26 14.53
C LYS A 103 -11.21 11.69 14.03
N PHE A 104 -11.28 11.19 14.12
CA PHE A 104 -11.13 11.51 14.16
C PHE A 104 -11.42 11.82 13.98
#